data_4df9b9921853eba24811d1a309e9fb05
#
_entry.id   4df9b9921853eba24811d1a309e9fb05
#
_cell.length_a   1.000
_cell.length_b   1.000
_cell.length_c   1.000
_cell.angle_alpha   90.00
_cell.angle_beta   90.00
_cell.angle_gamma   90.00
#
_symmetry.space_group_name_H-M   'P 1'
#
loop_
_entity.id
_entity.type
_entity.pdbx_description
1 polymer ?
#
loop_
_entity_poly.entity_id
_entity_poly.type
_entity_poly.pdbx_seq_one_letter_code
_entity_poly.pdbx_strand_id
1 'polypeptide(L)'
;GSRGLGDVYKRQSYANVIKLDRDLVTLQVFSGTQGVSTTDPVRFLGRPMMVSFSDHLLGRIFDGAGVPRDNGPALTENMIPIGGPSVNPSRRIVPNKLIRTGIPMIDVFNTLVESQKLPIFSVSGEPYNQLLSRIAMQAQVDIIVLGGMGLKYDDYLYFRDTLEKSGAMGRTVMFIHTASDPTVECTLVPDMALAVAEQFALAGKRVLVLLTDCLLYTSPSPRDPKTSR
;
A
#
# COMPACT_ATOMS: atom_id res chain seq x y z
N GLY A 1 -0.27 9.24 50.69
CA GLY A 1 0.06 8.32 49.60
C GLY A 1 -0.48 8.81 48.31
N SER A 2 0.35 9.40 47.48
CA SER A 2 0.06 9.77 46.12
C SER A 2 -0.06 8.50 45.28
N ARG A 3 -1.27 8.15 44.86
CA ARG A 3 -1.51 7.15 43.82
C ARG A 3 -1.35 7.84 42.47
N GLY A 4 -0.22 7.59 41.80
CA GLY A 4 -0.06 7.95 40.42
C GLY A 4 -1.09 7.23 39.57
N LEU A 5 -1.97 7.98 38.92
CA LEU A 5 -2.78 7.55 37.82
C LEU A 5 -1.87 7.30 36.62
N GLY A 6 -1.40 6.06 36.48
CA GLY A 6 -0.84 5.61 35.22
C GLY A 6 -1.95 5.52 34.19
N ASP A 7 -1.96 6.46 33.27
CA ASP A 7 -2.78 6.35 32.06
C ASP A 7 -2.37 5.10 31.31
N VAL A 8 -3.15 4.03 31.50
CA VAL A 8 -3.09 2.85 30.67
C VAL A 8 -3.74 3.24 29.34
N TYR A 9 -2.92 3.74 28.41
CA TYR A 9 -3.32 3.86 27.02
C TYR A 9 -3.62 2.45 26.50
N LYS A 10 -4.90 2.10 26.49
CA LYS A 10 -5.38 0.90 25.82
C LYS A 10 -5.10 1.06 24.34
N ARG A 11 -4.05 0.39 23.86
CA ARG A 11 -3.75 0.34 22.42
C ARG A 11 -4.94 -0.32 21.74
N GLN A 12 -5.62 0.45 20.90
CA GLN A 12 -6.62 -0.10 20.00
C GLN A 12 -5.91 -0.67 18.78
N SER A 13 -6.22 -1.91 18.43
CA SER A 13 -5.72 -2.57 17.22
C SER A 13 -6.88 -2.93 16.32
N TYR A 14 -6.70 -2.72 15.04
CA TYR A 14 -7.64 -3.22 14.03
C TYR A 14 -7.39 -4.69 13.76
N ALA A 15 -8.45 -5.40 13.40
CA ALA A 15 -8.39 -6.78 12.98
C ALA A 15 -9.37 -7.04 11.84
N ASN A 16 -9.01 -7.97 10.96
CA ASN A 16 -9.92 -8.50 9.95
C ASN A 16 -10.57 -9.79 10.44
N VAL A 17 -11.85 -9.97 10.13
CA VAL A 17 -12.53 -11.26 10.27
C VAL A 17 -12.10 -12.12 9.07
N ILE A 18 -11.39 -13.23 9.35
CA ILE A 18 -10.91 -14.14 8.32
C ILE A 18 -11.75 -15.41 8.21
N LYS A 19 -12.46 -15.78 9.28
CA LYS A 19 -13.36 -16.93 9.29
C LYS A 19 -14.49 -16.74 10.29
N LEU A 20 -15.67 -17.17 9.87
CA LEU A 20 -16.85 -17.29 10.72
C LEU A 20 -17.24 -18.77 10.76
N ASP A 21 -17.33 -19.35 11.94
CA ASP A 21 -17.71 -20.73 12.13
C ASP A 21 -18.69 -20.82 13.33
N ARG A 22 -19.99 -20.83 13.03
CA ARG A 22 -21.09 -20.81 14.02
C ARG A 22 -20.87 -19.76 15.12
N ASP A 23 -20.33 -20.17 16.26
CA ASP A 23 -20.13 -19.31 17.43
C ASP A 23 -18.68 -18.80 17.56
N LEU A 24 -17.80 -19.15 16.60
CA LEU A 24 -16.40 -18.79 16.63
C LEU A 24 -16.05 -17.84 15.49
N VAL A 25 -15.44 -16.70 15.84
CA VAL A 25 -14.93 -15.73 14.89
C VAL A 25 -13.42 -15.74 14.95
N THR A 26 -12.77 -16.05 13.83
CA THR A 26 -11.31 -15.98 13.74
C THR A 26 -10.91 -14.60 13.23
N LEU A 27 -10.09 -13.90 14.02
CA LEU A 27 -9.63 -12.56 13.75
C LEU A 27 -8.13 -12.57 13.42
N GLN A 28 -7.75 -11.81 12.43
CA GLN A 28 -6.35 -11.48 12.14
C GLN A 28 -6.07 -10.06 12.63
N VAL A 29 -5.30 -9.94 13.72
CA VAL A 29 -4.98 -8.65 14.34
C VAL A 29 -3.77 -8.03 13.63
N PHE A 30 -3.91 -6.78 13.17
CA PHE A 30 -2.87 -6.10 12.38
C PHE A 30 -1.58 -5.85 13.17
N SER A 31 -1.68 -5.44 14.41
CA SER A 31 -0.51 -5.21 15.28
C SER A 31 0.10 -6.48 15.89
N GLY A 32 -0.38 -7.67 15.48
CA GLY A 32 -0.02 -8.94 16.10
C GLY A 32 -0.80 -9.19 17.40
N THR A 33 -0.64 -10.41 17.93
CA THR A 33 -1.38 -10.87 19.12
C THR A 33 -0.67 -10.62 20.43
N GLN A 34 0.53 -10.03 20.43
CA GLN A 34 1.26 -9.72 21.65
C GLN A 34 0.53 -8.68 22.48
N GLY A 35 0.22 -9.02 23.73
CA GLY A 35 -0.52 -8.15 24.65
C GLY A 35 -2.04 -8.16 24.46
N VAL A 36 -2.57 -9.03 23.58
CA VAL A 36 -4.02 -9.28 23.47
C VAL A 36 -4.43 -10.33 24.49
N SER A 37 -5.42 -10.00 25.32
CA SER A 37 -6.03 -10.91 26.29
C SER A 37 -7.35 -11.48 25.76
N THR A 38 -7.70 -12.69 26.20
CA THR A 38 -9.00 -13.29 25.93
C THR A 38 -10.18 -12.51 26.54
N THR A 39 -9.89 -11.59 27.45
CA THR A 39 -10.86 -10.70 28.10
C THR A 39 -10.96 -9.32 27.45
N ASP A 40 -10.15 -9.06 26.42
CA ASP A 40 -10.21 -7.77 25.73
C ASP A 40 -11.51 -7.63 24.93
N PRO A 41 -12.18 -6.48 24.99
CA PRO A 41 -13.40 -6.25 24.26
C PRO A 41 -13.13 -6.16 22.76
N VAL A 42 -13.93 -6.87 21.97
CA VAL A 42 -13.93 -6.81 20.50
C VAL A 42 -15.16 -6.04 20.04
N ARG A 43 -14.96 -5.05 19.18
CA ARG A 43 -16.03 -4.29 18.55
C ARG A 43 -16.05 -4.55 17.05
N PHE A 44 -17.12 -5.15 16.56
CA PHE A 44 -17.34 -5.29 15.12
C PHE A 44 -17.80 -3.97 14.53
N LEU A 45 -17.09 -3.49 13.51
CA LEU A 45 -17.38 -2.22 12.86
C LEU A 45 -18.47 -2.34 11.79
N GLY A 46 -18.75 -3.56 11.31
CA GLY A 46 -19.75 -3.83 10.27
C GLY A 46 -19.42 -3.18 8.90
N ARG A 47 -18.17 -2.78 8.70
CA ARG A 47 -17.69 -2.13 7.47
C ARG A 47 -16.29 -2.61 7.11
N PRO A 48 -15.91 -2.58 5.83
CA PRO A 48 -14.56 -2.88 5.42
C PRO A 48 -13.57 -1.83 5.97
N MET A 49 -12.29 -2.13 5.85
CA MET A 49 -11.27 -1.12 6.14
C MET A 49 -11.41 0.05 5.19
N MET A 50 -11.18 1.25 5.69
CA MET A 50 -11.39 2.50 4.98
C MET A 50 -10.07 3.25 4.87
N VAL A 51 -9.91 4.00 3.79
CA VAL A 51 -8.81 4.96 3.61
C VAL A 51 -9.40 6.32 3.27
N SER A 52 -8.77 7.39 3.74
CA SER A 52 -9.18 8.74 3.38
C SER A 52 -8.83 9.04 1.92
N PHE A 53 -9.71 9.74 1.23
CA PHE A 53 -9.49 10.22 -0.12
C PHE A 53 -9.78 11.72 -0.22
N SER A 54 -8.76 12.48 -0.61
CA SER A 54 -8.88 13.91 -0.97
C SER A 54 -7.61 14.35 -1.69
N ASP A 55 -7.61 15.54 -2.27
CA ASP A 55 -6.40 16.13 -2.87
C ASP A 55 -5.29 16.37 -1.82
N HIS A 56 -5.63 16.40 -0.53
CA HIS A 56 -4.67 16.51 0.56
C HIS A 56 -3.81 15.24 0.76
N LEU A 57 -4.11 14.14 0.08
CA LEU A 57 -3.25 12.96 0.02
C LEU A 57 -1.95 13.21 -0.75
N LEU A 58 -1.95 14.13 -1.70
CA LEU A 58 -0.78 14.41 -2.54
C LEU A 58 0.36 15.00 -1.69
N GLY A 59 1.54 14.46 -1.88
CA GLY A 59 2.72 14.81 -1.10
C GLY A 59 2.82 14.12 0.24
N ARG A 60 1.87 13.24 0.59
CA ARG A 60 1.80 12.58 1.89
C ARG A 60 2.32 11.14 1.85
N ILE A 61 2.75 10.67 3.01
CA ILE A 61 3.24 9.32 3.24
C ILE A 61 2.47 8.68 4.39
N PHE A 62 1.92 7.50 4.12
CA PHE A 62 1.14 6.70 5.07
C PHE A 62 1.79 5.34 5.26
N ASP A 63 1.52 4.69 6.39
CA ASP A 63 1.91 3.30 6.61
C ASP A 63 0.89 2.31 6.00
N GLY A 64 1.12 1.00 6.23
CA GLY A 64 0.25 -0.05 5.73
C GLY A 64 -1.13 -0.12 6.39
N ALA A 65 -1.38 0.65 7.42
CA ALA A 65 -2.69 0.83 8.05
C ALA A 65 -3.38 2.16 7.66
N GLY A 66 -2.74 2.97 6.81
CA GLY A 66 -3.23 4.28 6.41
C GLY A 66 -2.99 5.39 7.44
N VAL A 67 -2.11 5.15 8.42
CA VAL A 67 -1.70 6.16 9.41
C VAL A 67 -0.56 7.00 8.83
N PRO A 68 -0.56 8.33 9.02
CA PRO A 68 0.51 9.20 8.55
C PRO A 68 1.88 8.77 9.09
N ARG A 69 2.85 8.61 8.17
CA ARG A 69 4.25 8.32 8.48
C ARG A 69 5.15 9.55 8.36
N ASP A 70 4.61 10.61 7.83
CA ASP A 70 5.29 11.89 7.56
C ASP A 70 5.15 12.92 8.70
N ASN A 71 4.66 12.50 9.87
CA ASN A 71 4.35 13.37 11.02
C ASN A 71 3.29 14.46 10.72
N GLY A 72 2.59 14.35 9.59
CA GLY A 72 1.49 15.23 9.27
C GLY A 72 0.19 14.83 9.98
N PRO A 73 -0.85 15.68 9.89
CA PRO A 73 -2.15 15.36 10.49
C PRO A 73 -2.80 14.14 9.86
N ALA A 74 -3.58 13.40 10.64
CA ALA A 74 -4.43 12.34 10.12
C ALA A 74 -5.51 12.94 9.22
N LEU A 75 -5.78 12.26 8.09
CA LEU A 75 -6.86 12.62 7.19
C LEU A 75 -8.07 11.77 7.51
N THR A 76 -9.22 12.40 7.73
CA THR A 76 -10.47 11.73 8.11
C THR A 76 -11.61 12.02 7.15
N GLU A 77 -11.34 12.80 6.11
CA GLU A 77 -12.33 13.23 5.13
C GLU A 77 -12.55 12.15 4.07
N ASN A 78 -13.77 12.07 3.56
CA ASN A 78 -14.13 11.22 2.41
C ASN A 78 -13.56 9.79 2.51
N MET A 79 -13.91 9.08 3.57
CA MET A 79 -13.45 7.71 3.76
C MET A 79 -14.02 6.78 2.69
N ILE A 80 -13.14 6.11 1.96
CA ILE A 80 -13.50 5.13 0.93
C ILE A 80 -13.12 3.72 1.37
N PRO A 81 -13.91 2.68 1.02
CA PRO A 81 -13.55 1.31 1.34
C PRO A 81 -12.37 0.84 0.51
N ILE A 82 -11.44 0.13 1.14
CA ILE A 82 -10.41 -0.63 0.44
C ILE A 82 -10.90 -2.05 0.16
N GLY A 83 -10.51 -2.64 -0.97
CA GLY A 83 -10.97 -3.96 -1.37
C GLY A 83 -12.45 -4.01 -1.78
N GLY A 84 -13.03 -2.88 -2.16
CA GLY A 84 -14.40 -2.81 -2.70
C GLY A 84 -14.55 -3.53 -4.04
N PRO A 85 -15.79 -3.74 -4.50
CA PRO A 85 -16.04 -4.38 -5.78
C PRO A 85 -15.39 -3.58 -6.90
N SER A 86 -14.61 -4.25 -7.74
CA SER A 86 -14.02 -3.65 -8.94
C SER A 86 -15.13 -3.07 -9.81
N VAL A 87 -14.83 -1.94 -10.49
CA VAL A 87 -15.74 -1.34 -11.46
C VAL A 87 -16.25 -2.40 -12.44
N ASN A 88 -17.56 -2.42 -12.65
CA ASN A 88 -18.23 -3.37 -13.54
C ASN A 88 -17.49 -3.45 -14.90
N PRO A 89 -17.09 -4.65 -15.37
CA PRO A 89 -16.39 -4.83 -16.64
C PRO A 89 -17.06 -4.15 -17.84
N SER A 90 -18.39 -4.03 -17.83
CA SER A 90 -19.15 -3.36 -18.90
C SER A 90 -18.89 -1.86 -19.02
N ARG A 91 -18.30 -1.24 -17.99
CA ARG A 91 -17.92 0.18 -17.98
C ARG A 91 -16.44 0.41 -18.32
N ARG A 92 -15.68 -0.66 -18.56
CA ARG A 92 -14.28 -0.54 -18.94
C ARG A 92 -14.17 -0.11 -20.37
N ILE A 93 -13.55 1.04 -20.60
CA ILE A 93 -13.18 1.51 -21.93
C ILE A 93 -11.93 0.76 -22.36
N VAL A 94 -11.87 0.34 -23.64
CA VAL A 94 -10.65 -0.26 -24.17
C VAL A 94 -9.53 0.77 -24.11
N PRO A 95 -8.45 0.49 -23.40
CA PRO A 95 -7.35 1.43 -23.23
C PRO A 95 -6.65 1.65 -24.58
N ASN A 96 -6.47 2.91 -24.95
CA ASN A 96 -5.79 3.29 -26.20
C ASN A 96 -4.76 4.40 -26.03
N LYS A 97 -4.60 4.90 -24.78
CA LYS A 97 -3.67 5.98 -24.50
C LYS A 97 -2.39 5.42 -23.89
N LEU A 98 -1.27 5.80 -24.49
CA LEU A 98 0.06 5.45 -24.01
C LEU A 98 0.41 6.21 -22.74
N ILE A 99 1.08 5.53 -21.82
CA ILE A 99 1.73 6.13 -20.66
C ILE A 99 3.24 6.07 -20.90
N ARG A 100 3.86 7.22 -21.08
CA ARG A 100 5.31 7.31 -21.20
C ARG A 100 5.94 7.30 -19.82
N THR A 101 6.78 6.32 -19.59
CA THR A 101 7.48 6.14 -18.30
C THR A 101 8.79 6.91 -18.25
N GLY A 102 9.32 7.33 -19.40
CA GLY A 102 10.66 7.92 -19.54
C GLY A 102 11.78 6.88 -19.55
N ILE A 103 11.46 5.59 -19.52
CA ILE A 103 12.40 4.49 -19.63
C ILE A 103 12.31 3.91 -21.04
N PRO A 104 13.34 4.08 -21.91
CA PRO A 104 13.27 3.67 -23.30
C PRO A 104 12.93 2.20 -23.51
N MET A 105 13.47 1.32 -22.66
CA MET A 105 13.18 -0.13 -22.74
C MET A 105 11.71 -0.45 -22.48
N ILE A 106 11.03 0.31 -21.64
CA ILE A 106 9.60 0.14 -21.39
C ILE A 106 8.83 0.80 -22.53
N ASP A 107 9.13 2.05 -22.85
CA ASP A 107 8.33 2.84 -23.79
C ASP A 107 8.37 2.32 -25.23
N VAL A 108 9.46 1.63 -25.62
CA VAL A 108 9.64 1.09 -26.98
C VAL A 108 9.26 -0.38 -27.07
N PHE A 109 9.68 -1.22 -26.12
CA PHE A 109 9.54 -2.67 -26.23
C PHE A 109 8.40 -3.26 -25.42
N ASN A 110 7.99 -2.60 -24.34
CA ASN A 110 6.94 -3.04 -23.44
C ASN A 110 5.96 -1.91 -23.14
N THR A 111 5.54 -1.23 -24.17
CA THR A 111 4.73 -0.03 -24.09
C THR A 111 3.57 -0.15 -23.10
N LEU A 112 3.54 0.75 -22.12
CA LEU A 112 2.49 0.81 -21.13
C LEU A 112 1.30 1.64 -21.65
N VAL A 113 0.10 1.10 -21.55
CA VAL A 113 -1.15 1.82 -21.84
C VAL A 113 -2.02 1.91 -20.59
N GLU A 114 -2.94 2.88 -20.58
CA GLU A 114 -3.89 3.02 -19.49
C GLU A 114 -4.62 1.70 -19.21
N SER A 115 -4.90 1.39 -17.95
CA SER A 115 -5.53 0.15 -17.49
C SER A 115 -4.72 -1.14 -17.67
N GLN A 116 -3.47 -1.03 -18.08
CA GLN A 116 -2.56 -2.17 -18.21
C GLN A 116 -1.74 -2.38 -16.93
N LYS A 117 -1.40 -3.64 -16.66
CA LYS A 117 -0.42 -4.04 -15.65
C LYS A 117 0.85 -4.48 -16.35
N LEU A 118 1.99 -3.94 -15.94
CA LEU A 118 3.29 -4.32 -16.44
C LEU A 118 4.13 -4.89 -15.30
N PRO A 119 4.36 -6.20 -15.23
CA PRO A 119 5.26 -6.77 -14.24
C PRO A 119 6.72 -6.48 -14.63
N ILE A 120 7.52 -6.07 -13.65
CA ILE A 120 8.96 -5.88 -13.81
C ILE A 120 9.65 -6.90 -12.89
N PHE A 121 10.38 -7.81 -13.50
CA PHE A 121 11.15 -8.82 -12.75
C PHE A 121 12.59 -8.38 -12.64
N SER A 122 13.18 -8.53 -11.46
CA SER A 122 14.59 -8.29 -11.22
C SER A 122 15.19 -9.45 -10.41
N VAL A 123 16.50 -9.66 -10.58
CA VAL A 123 17.25 -10.56 -9.72
C VAL A 123 17.78 -9.80 -8.51
N SER A 124 18.15 -10.55 -7.47
CA SER A 124 18.74 -9.95 -6.26
C SER A 124 19.99 -9.16 -6.60
N GLY A 125 20.09 -7.95 -6.07
CA GLY A 125 21.22 -7.02 -6.31
C GLY A 125 21.00 -6.01 -7.44
N GLU A 126 19.96 -6.16 -8.26
CA GLU A 126 19.63 -5.18 -9.29
C GLU A 126 19.04 -3.88 -8.67
N PRO A 127 19.27 -2.71 -9.29
CA PRO A 127 18.84 -1.41 -8.77
C PRO A 127 17.33 -1.17 -8.98
N TYR A 128 16.52 -2.06 -8.49
CA TYR A 128 15.07 -2.07 -8.69
C TYR A 128 14.38 -0.80 -8.15
N ASN A 129 14.74 -0.37 -6.93
CA ASN A 129 14.17 0.82 -6.32
C ASN A 129 14.56 2.09 -7.09
N GLN A 130 15.75 2.12 -7.68
CA GLN A 130 16.19 3.23 -8.54
C GLN A 130 15.36 3.31 -9.82
N LEU A 131 15.01 2.18 -10.42
CA LEU A 131 14.13 2.13 -11.58
C LEU A 131 12.74 2.68 -11.25
N LEU A 132 12.12 2.23 -10.16
CA LEU A 132 10.81 2.72 -9.74
C LEU A 132 10.81 4.21 -9.42
N SER A 133 11.81 4.71 -8.71
CA SER A 133 11.92 6.14 -8.42
C SER A 133 12.10 6.97 -9.68
N ARG A 134 12.88 6.48 -10.66
CA ARG A 134 13.05 7.15 -11.96
C ARG A 134 11.74 7.19 -12.74
N ILE A 135 10.97 6.11 -12.77
CA ILE A 135 9.64 6.11 -13.39
C ILE A 135 8.73 7.14 -12.70
N ALA A 136 8.71 7.18 -11.36
CA ALA A 136 7.92 8.14 -10.61
C ALA A 136 8.28 9.60 -10.93
N MET A 137 9.56 9.89 -11.16
CA MET A 137 10.02 11.23 -11.54
C MET A 137 9.69 11.62 -12.98
N GLN A 138 9.75 10.67 -13.91
CA GLN A 138 9.75 10.93 -15.36
C GLN A 138 8.42 10.59 -16.04
N ALA A 139 7.55 9.76 -15.44
CA ALA A 139 6.31 9.33 -16.06
C ALA A 139 5.40 10.51 -16.39
N GLN A 140 4.85 10.50 -17.60
CA GLN A 140 3.92 11.52 -18.08
C GLN A 140 2.50 11.23 -17.63
N VAL A 141 2.27 11.37 -16.34
CA VAL A 141 0.98 11.20 -15.67
C VAL A 141 0.74 12.36 -14.70
N ASP A 142 -0.50 12.53 -14.29
CA ASP A 142 -0.88 13.59 -13.35
C ASP A 142 -0.49 13.21 -11.91
N ILE A 143 -0.70 11.95 -11.55
CA ILE A 143 -0.56 11.44 -10.19
C ILE A 143 0.19 10.11 -10.18
N ILE A 144 1.07 9.97 -9.21
CA ILE A 144 1.75 8.74 -8.85
C ILE A 144 1.20 8.23 -7.51
N VAL A 145 0.84 6.95 -7.46
CA VAL A 145 0.55 6.25 -6.21
C VAL A 145 1.62 5.17 -6.04
N LEU A 146 2.44 5.30 -5.01
CA LEU A 146 3.52 4.37 -4.72
C LEU A 146 3.16 3.52 -3.51
N GLY A 147 3.08 2.21 -3.71
CA GLY A 147 2.88 1.22 -2.64
C GLY A 147 4.16 0.44 -2.40
N GLY A 148 4.83 0.71 -1.29
CA GLY A 148 6.02 0.00 -0.86
C GLY A 148 5.66 -1.11 0.12
N MET A 149 6.03 -2.36 -0.19
CA MET A 149 5.74 -3.52 0.63
C MET A 149 7.02 -4.15 1.15
N GLY A 150 7.14 -4.28 2.47
CA GLY A 150 8.29 -4.92 3.10
C GLY A 150 9.63 -4.22 2.86
N LEU A 151 9.62 -2.91 2.64
CA LEU A 151 10.82 -2.16 2.36
C LEU A 151 11.77 -2.13 3.57
N LYS A 152 13.07 -2.14 3.30
CA LYS A 152 14.04 -1.72 4.30
C LYS A 152 13.84 -0.23 4.58
N TYR A 153 14.15 0.20 5.79
CA TYR A 153 14.00 1.60 6.16
C TYR A 153 14.82 2.54 5.27
N ASP A 154 16.02 2.14 4.89
CA ASP A 154 16.87 2.91 3.98
C ASP A 154 16.27 3.05 2.57
N ASP A 155 15.59 2.01 2.07
CA ASP A 155 14.89 2.06 0.79
C ASP A 155 13.70 3.03 0.84
N TYR A 156 12.97 3.03 1.95
CA TYR A 156 11.91 4.02 2.17
C TYR A 156 12.46 5.45 2.16
N LEU A 157 13.54 5.71 2.90
CA LEU A 157 14.18 7.02 2.91
C LEU A 157 14.67 7.43 1.51
N TYR A 158 15.23 6.48 0.77
CA TYR A 158 15.67 6.71 -0.60
C TYR A 158 14.51 7.19 -1.50
N PHE A 159 13.35 6.53 -1.47
CA PHE A 159 12.18 6.95 -2.24
C PHE A 159 11.72 8.35 -1.83
N ARG A 160 11.55 8.59 -0.54
CA ARG A 160 11.12 9.88 -0.01
C ARG A 160 12.06 11.01 -0.48
N ASP A 161 13.34 10.86 -0.19
CA ASP A 161 14.33 11.91 -0.45
C ASP A 161 14.50 12.17 -1.96
N THR A 162 14.44 11.12 -2.77
CA THR A 162 14.55 11.25 -4.24
C THR A 162 13.34 11.97 -4.81
N LEU A 163 12.14 11.64 -4.38
CA LEU A 163 10.92 12.29 -4.86
C LEU A 163 10.79 13.73 -4.37
N GLU A 164 11.19 14.01 -3.13
CA GLU A 164 11.23 15.38 -2.60
C GLU A 164 12.23 16.25 -3.38
N LYS A 165 13.45 15.79 -3.55
CA LYS A 165 14.50 16.54 -4.27
C LYS A 165 14.17 16.80 -5.74
N SER A 166 13.48 15.87 -6.37
CA SER A 166 13.08 16.03 -7.79
C SER A 166 11.83 16.89 -7.98
N GLY A 167 11.13 17.23 -6.90
CA GLY A 167 9.83 17.91 -6.96
C GLY A 167 8.64 16.99 -7.33
N ALA A 168 8.88 15.69 -7.56
CA ALA A 168 7.83 14.75 -7.90
C ALA A 168 6.93 14.38 -6.70
N MET A 169 7.36 14.66 -5.47
CA MET A 169 6.58 14.35 -4.28
C MET A 169 5.23 15.06 -4.26
N GLY A 170 5.15 16.27 -4.78
CA GLY A 170 3.89 17.05 -4.82
C GLY A 170 2.76 16.41 -5.62
N ARG A 171 3.05 15.48 -6.54
CA ARG A 171 2.07 14.69 -7.30
C ARG A 171 1.99 13.22 -6.87
N THR A 172 2.67 12.86 -5.79
CA THR A 172 2.81 11.47 -5.33
C THR A 172 2.13 11.29 -3.98
N VAL A 173 1.44 10.17 -3.81
CA VAL A 173 1.04 9.65 -2.52
C VAL A 173 1.73 8.31 -2.30
N MET A 174 2.26 8.08 -1.10
CA MET A 174 3.00 6.88 -0.75
C MET A 174 2.30 6.13 0.37
N PHE A 175 2.10 4.82 0.16
CA PHE A 175 1.71 3.86 1.20
C PHE A 175 2.88 2.92 1.44
N ILE A 176 3.51 3.01 2.60
CA ILE A 176 4.78 2.34 2.87
C ILE A 176 4.64 1.40 4.06
N HIS A 177 4.83 0.12 3.80
CA HIS A 177 5.06 -0.90 4.81
C HIS A 177 6.56 -1.22 4.83
N THR A 178 7.18 -1.09 6.01
CA THR A 178 8.59 -1.46 6.20
C THR A 178 8.72 -2.85 6.83
N ALA A 179 9.89 -3.46 6.73
CA ALA A 179 10.15 -4.79 7.27
C ALA A 179 9.96 -4.90 8.80
N SER A 180 9.98 -3.77 9.51
CA SER A 180 9.74 -3.71 10.97
C SER A 180 8.26 -3.54 11.34
N ASP A 181 7.38 -3.24 10.36
CA ASP A 181 5.96 -3.08 10.60
C ASP A 181 5.24 -4.44 10.66
N PRO A 182 4.03 -4.51 11.26
CA PRO A 182 3.26 -5.76 11.32
C PRO A 182 3.02 -6.35 9.93
N THR A 183 3.35 -7.62 9.73
CA THR A 183 3.31 -8.30 8.42
C THR A 183 1.94 -8.22 7.75
N VAL A 184 0.85 -8.21 8.51
CA VAL A 184 -0.51 -8.14 7.98
C VAL A 184 -0.77 -6.84 7.23
N GLU A 185 -0.19 -5.74 7.66
CA GLU A 185 -0.34 -4.44 7.02
C GLU A 185 0.24 -4.42 5.60
N CYS A 186 1.23 -5.29 5.32
CA CYS A 186 1.80 -5.44 3.98
C CYS A 186 0.74 -5.77 2.92
N THR A 187 -0.25 -6.59 3.28
CA THR A 187 -1.31 -7.01 2.36
C THR A 187 -2.33 -5.90 2.04
N LEU A 188 -2.39 -4.88 2.89
CA LEU A 188 -3.32 -3.76 2.72
C LEU A 188 -2.77 -2.68 1.79
N VAL A 189 -1.45 -2.59 1.65
CA VAL A 189 -0.79 -1.56 0.84
C VAL A 189 -1.30 -1.54 -0.60
N PRO A 190 -1.30 -2.67 -1.35
CA PRO A 190 -1.80 -2.65 -2.72
C PRO A 190 -3.30 -2.28 -2.80
N ASP A 191 -4.10 -2.75 -1.86
CA ASP A 191 -5.53 -2.44 -1.83
C ASP A 191 -5.80 -0.95 -1.58
N MET A 192 -5.07 -0.33 -0.66
CA MET A 192 -5.15 1.13 -0.43
C MET A 192 -4.66 1.92 -1.65
N ALA A 193 -3.52 1.54 -2.21
CA ALA A 193 -2.96 2.20 -3.36
C ALA A 193 -3.92 2.17 -4.56
N LEU A 194 -4.51 1.01 -4.84
CA LEU A 194 -5.46 0.84 -5.93
C LEU A 194 -6.77 1.58 -5.68
N ALA A 195 -7.31 1.55 -4.45
CA ALA A 195 -8.54 2.27 -4.11
C ALA A 195 -8.38 3.78 -4.31
N VAL A 196 -7.28 4.35 -3.84
CA VAL A 196 -6.96 5.78 -4.02
C VAL A 196 -6.72 6.12 -5.49
N ALA A 197 -5.97 5.30 -6.21
CA ALA A 197 -5.70 5.49 -7.64
C ALA A 197 -6.98 5.47 -8.47
N GLU A 198 -7.91 4.56 -8.16
CA GLU A 198 -9.21 4.47 -8.83
C GLU A 198 -10.02 5.76 -8.66
N GLN A 199 -10.05 6.33 -7.46
CA GLN A 199 -10.78 7.58 -7.22
C GLN A 199 -10.19 8.75 -8.01
N PHE A 200 -8.87 8.89 -8.05
CA PHE A 200 -8.23 9.91 -8.88
C PHE A 200 -8.50 9.68 -10.38
N ALA A 201 -8.50 8.44 -10.83
CA ALA A 201 -8.84 8.11 -12.22
C ALA A 201 -10.30 8.43 -12.55
N LEU A 202 -11.23 8.16 -11.65
CA LEU A 202 -12.64 8.53 -11.79
C LEU A 202 -12.84 10.05 -11.80
N ALA A 203 -11.97 10.81 -11.15
CA ALA A 203 -11.93 12.27 -11.22
C ALA A 203 -11.25 12.80 -12.50
N GLY A 204 -10.91 11.93 -13.46
CA GLY A 204 -10.35 12.31 -14.75
C GLY A 204 -8.83 12.50 -14.76
N LYS A 205 -8.12 12.09 -13.71
CA LYS A 205 -6.67 12.17 -13.63
C LYS A 205 -6.02 10.93 -14.27
N ARG A 206 -4.87 11.14 -14.90
CA ARG A 206 -4.00 10.03 -15.34
C ARG A 206 -3.14 9.59 -14.15
N VAL A 207 -3.33 8.35 -13.72
CA VAL A 207 -2.69 7.82 -12.51
C VAL A 207 -1.80 6.64 -12.87
N LEU A 208 -0.59 6.63 -12.35
CA LEU A 208 0.31 5.49 -12.39
C LEU A 208 0.49 4.94 -10.97
N VAL A 209 0.21 3.65 -10.81
CA VAL A 209 0.46 2.92 -9.56
C VAL A 209 1.76 2.15 -9.70
N LEU A 210 2.68 2.37 -8.77
CA LEU A 210 3.94 1.66 -8.65
C LEU A 210 3.90 0.81 -7.37
N LEU A 211 4.01 -0.50 -7.52
CA LEU A 211 4.02 -1.42 -6.39
C LEU A 211 5.37 -2.15 -6.33
N THR A 212 5.96 -2.19 -5.14
CA THR A 212 7.11 -3.06 -4.90
C THR A 212 6.63 -4.48 -4.58
N ASP A 213 7.52 -5.47 -4.73
CA ASP A 213 7.22 -6.83 -4.29
C ASP A 213 7.41 -6.97 -2.78
N CYS A 214 6.60 -7.82 -2.15
CA CYS A 214 6.74 -8.17 -0.74
C CYS A 214 7.62 -9.42 -0.59
N LEU A 215 8.91 -9.23 -0.39
CA LEU A 215 9.87 -10.32 -0.20
C LEU A 215 9.64 -11.13 1.11
N LEU A 216 8.71 -10.70 1.96
CA LEU A 216 8.37 -11.41 3.20
C LEU A 216 7.55 -12.69 2.97
N TYR A 217 7.08 -12.94 1.76
CA TYR A 217 6.28 -14.11 1.39
C TYR A 217 7.06 -15.19 0.62
N THR A 218 8.35 -15.33 0.83
CA THR A 218 9.04 -16.58 0.47
C THR A 218 8.78 -17.65 1.53
N SER A 219 7.52 -17.95 1.77
CA SER A 219 7.16 -19.23 2.34
C SER A 219 7.44 -20.27 1.24
N PRO A 220 8.26 -21.31 1.49
CA PRO A 220 8.54 -22.31 0.48
C PRO A 220 7.20 -22.90 0.00
N SER A 221 6.97 -22.79 -1.30
CA SER A 221 5.81 -23.41 -1.92
C SER A 221 5.83 -24.91 -1.60
N PRO A 222 4.67 -25.54 -1.31
CA PRO A 222 4.60 -26.98 -1.18
C PRO A 222 5.10 -27.75 -2.43
N ARG A 223 5.34 -27.04 -3.53
CA ARG A 223 5.89 -27.57 -4.78
C ARG A 223 7.40 -27.43 -4.91
N ASP A 224 8.06 -26.72 -3.99
CA ASP A 224 9.52 -26.67 -4.02
C ASP A 224 10.06 -28.05 -3.68
N PRO A 225 10.91 -28.67 -4.53
CA PRO A 225 11.43 -29.98 -4.25
C PRO A 225 12.22 -29.91 -2.94
N LYS A 226 11.81 -30.70 -1.96
CA LYS A 226 12.56 -30.91 -0.73
C LYS A 226 13.94 -31.42 -1.14
N THR A 227 14.93 -30.57 -1.12
CA THR A 227 16.32 -31.03 -1.10
C THR A 227 16.53 -31.73 0.24
N SER A 228 16.29 -33.05 0.22
CA SER A 228 16.69 -33.93 1.29
C SER A 228 18.21 -33.92 1.37
N ARG A 229 18.74 -33.47 2.46
CA ARG A 229 20.01 -33.93 3.05
C ARG A 229 19.83 -34.17 4.52
#